data_c53693fadd1666dfee730a537e57639c
#
_entry.id   c53693fadd1666dfee730a537e57639c
#
_cell.length_a   1.000
_cell.length_b   1.000
_cell.length_c   1.000
_cell.angle_alpha   90.00
_cell.angle_beta   90.00
_cell.angle_gamma   90.00
#
_symmetry.space_group_name_H-M   'P 1'
#
loop_
_entity.id
_entity.type
_entity.pdbx_description
1 polymer ?
#
loop_
_entity_poly.entity_id
_entity_poly.type
_entity_poly.pdbx_seq_one_letter_code
_entity_poly.pdbx_strand_id
1 'polypeptide(L)'
;PSILSADFSKLGSEIQDLEKAKADLIHIDVMDGHFVPNITIGPEVISKLRKYTSLPFDVHLMISPVDNFIKDFAEAGADIITIHPEATNDLVNSIKKIKSYNKKAGISLNPETSVEKVLTVLNLIDLVLIMSVNPGFGGQKFIKETLEKVKILKKEIDSKNLKTQIEIDGGINFENAKIAKEAGVNIIVSGTTIFKENGGDLKKNIQLLKTG
;
A
#
# COMPACT_ATOMS: atom_id res chain seq x y z
N PRO A 1 -8.40 -0.64 2.88
CA PRO A 1 -8.79 -1.90 2.20
C PRO A 1 -7.98 -2.16 0.94
N SER A 2 -7.34 -3.36 0.80
CA SER A 2 -6.78 -3.82 -0.47
C SER A 2 -7.87 -4.49 -1.31
N ILE A 3 -8.15 -3.94 -2.49
CA ILE A 3 -9.12 -4.52 -3.42
C ILE A 3 -8.64 -5.82 -4.09
N LEU A 4 -7.41 -6.25 -3.82
CA LEU A 4 -6.93 -7.58 -4.20
C LEU A 4 -7.84 -8.70 -3.64
N SER A 5 -8.50 -8.46 -2.50
CA SER A 5 -9.43 -9.40 -1.87
C SER A 5 -10.89 -9.18 -2.25
N ALA A 6 -11.20 -8.18 -3.07
CA ALA A 6 -12.53 -7.88 -3.57
C ALA A 6 -12.94 -8.80 -4.73
N ASP A 7 -14.21 -8.78 -5.09
CA ASP A 7 -14.71 -9.43 -6.31
C ASP A 7 -14.37 -8.58 -7.54
N PHE A 8 -13.40 -9.03 -8.34
CA PHE A 8 -12.93 -8.30 -9.52
C PHE A 8 -14.01 -8.14 -10.59
N SER A 9 -15.05 -8.98 -10.59
CA SER A 9 -16.15 -8.86 -11.56
C SER A 9 -17.05 -7.63 -11.31
N LYS A 10 -16.93 -7.01 -10.11
CA LYS A 10 -17.77 -5.88 -9.68
C LYS A 10 -17.01 -4.81 -8.88
N LEU A 11 -15.72 -4.61 -9.16
CA LEU A 11 -14.85 -3.69 -8.43
C LEU A 11 -15.45 -2.30 -8.21
N GLY A 12 -16.19 -1.76 -9.17
CA GLY A 12 -16.84 -0.45 -9.03
C GLY A 12 -17.82 -0.40 -7.84
N SER A 13 -18.68 -1.42 -7.68
CA SER A 13 -19.59 -1.49 -6.53
C SER A 13 -18.85 -1.79 -5.22
N GLU A 14 -17.84 -2.66 -5.25
CA GLU A 14 -17.00 -2.96 -4.08
C GLU A 14 -16.35 -1.68 -3.51
N ILE A 15 -15.78 -0.83 -4.38
CA ILE A 15 -15.18 0.44 -3.98
C ILE A 15 -16.21 1.41 -3.40
N GLN A 16 -17.41 1.50 -3.98
CA GLN A 16 -18.48 2.32 -3.41
C GLN A 16 -18.92 1.85 -2.01
N ASP A 17 -18.97 0.54 -1.81
CA ASP A 17 -19.34 -0.02 -0.50
C ASP A 17 -18.22 0.19 0.54
N LEU A 18 -16.95 0.17 0.14
CA LEU A 18 -15.83 0.56 1.00
C LEU A 18 -15.91 2.04 1.42
N GLU A 19 -16.27 2.96 0.51
CA GLU A 19 -16.46 4.37 0.83
C GLU A 19 -17.63 4.58 1.81
N LYS A 20 -18.77 3.91 1.58
CA LYS A 20 -19.91 3.91 2.54
C LYS A 20 -19.51 3.32 3.91
N ALA A 21 -18.62 2.34 3.92
CA ALA A 21 -18.07 1.72 5.12
C ALA A 21 -17.01 2.59 5.83
N LYS A 22 -16.73 3.80 5.30
CA LYS A 22 -15.78 4.77 5.89
C LYS A 22 -14.32 4.31 5.85
N ALA A 23 -13.92 3.66 4.76
CA ALA A 23 -12.50 3.51 4.44
C ALA A 23 -11.85 4.89 4.26
N ASP A 24 -10.54 5.00 4.48
CA ASP A 24 -9.78 6.25 4.32
C ASP A 24 -9.08 6.33 2.95
N LEU A 25 -8.64 5.18 2.44
CA LEU A 25 -7.92 5.01 1.18
C LEU A 25 -8.44 3.74 0.49
N ILE A 26 -8.19 3.60 -0.80
CA ILE A 26 -8.33 2.34 -1.54
C ILE A 26 -6.93 1.89 -1.94
N HIS A 27 -6.47 0.77 -1.38
CA HIS A 27 -5.19 0.16 -1.73
C HIS A 27 -5.33 -0.74 -2.95
N ILE A 28 -4.45 -0.54 -3.92
CA ILE A 28 -4.51 -1.21 -5.23
C ILE A 28 -3.18 -1.88 -5.53
N ASP A 29 -3.14 -3.20 -5.43
CA ASP A 29 -1.98 -4.04 -5.69
C ASP A 29 -1.85 -4.34 -7.18
N VAL A 30 -0.85 -3.76 -7.83
CA VAL A 30 -0.53 -3.96 -9.25
C VAL A 30 0.62 -4.93 -9.39
N MET A 31 0.39 -6.02 -10.11
CA MET A 31 1.34 -7.12 -10.29
C MET A 31 1.44 -7.49 -11.78
N ASP A 32 2.66 -7.76 -12.26
CA ASP A 32 2.97 -7.98 -13.69
C ASP A 32 3.35 -9.43 -14.05
N GLY A 33 3.40 -10.34 -13.06
CA GLY A 33 3.85 -11.71 -13.28
C GLY A 33 5.37 -11.86 -13.48
N HIS A 34 6.11 -10.74 -13.37
CA HIS A 34 7.56 -10.70 -13.50
C HIS A 34 8.23 -10.34 -12.18
N PHE A 35 7.85 -9.20 -11.56
CA PHE A 35 8.36 -8.81 -10.24
C PHE A 35 7.85 -9.75 -9.15
N VAL A 36 6.61 -10.19 -9.26
CA VAL A 36 5.96 -11.19 -8.40
C VAL A 36 5.25 -12.24 -9.26
N PRO A 37 5.07 -13.49 -8.79
CA PRO A 37 4.49 -14.58 -9.58
C PRO A 37 2.95 -14.51 -9.61
N ASN A 38 2.38 -13.33 -9.85
CA ASN A 38 0.95 -13.08 -9.99
C ASN A 38 0.70 -11.90 -10.92
N ILE A 39 -0.45 -11.87 -11.57
CA ILE A 39 -0.91 -10.78 -12.44
C ILE A 39 -2.25 -10.28 -11.90
N THR A 40 -2.41 -8.96 -11.78
CA THR A 40 -3.65 -8.38 -11.25
C THR A 40 -4.31 -7.42 -12.25
N ILE A 41 -4.14 -6.13 -12.06
CA ILE A 41 -4.80 -5.09 -12.87
C ILE A 41 -3.79 -4.06 -13.37
N GLY A 42 -4.15 -3.37 -14.45
CA GLY A 42 -3.34 -2.30 -15.03
C GLY A 42 -4.00 -0.92 -14.93
N PRO A 43 -3.33 0.12 -15.47
CA PRO A 43 -3.79 1.51 -15.37
C PRO A 43 -5.17 1.75 -16.01
N GLU A 44 -5.51 1.00 -17.08
CA GLU A 44 -6.83 1.14 -17.72
C GLU A 44 -7.98 0.77 -16.78
N VAL A 45 -7.84 -0.31 -16.00
CA VAL A 45 -8.84 -0.69 -15.00
C VAL A 45 -8.94 0.38 -13.91
N ILE A 46 -7.80 0.85 -13.39
CA ILE A 46 -7.75 1.89 -12.36
C ILE A 46 -8.44 3.17 -12.82
N SER A 47 -8.21 3.60 -14.06
CA SER A 47 -8.85 4.79 -14.63
C SER A 47 -10.37 4.68 -14.66
N LYS A 48 -10.92 3.48 -14.97
CA LYS A 48 -12.38 3.24 -14.95
C LYS A 48 -12.96 3.19 -13.55
N LEU A 49 -12.14 2.84 -12.55
CA LEU A 49 -12.56 2.79 -11.15
C LEU A 49 -12.65 4.18 -10.52
N ARG A 50 -11.88 5.16 -11.00
CA ARG A 50 -11.80 6.51 -10.41
C ARG A 50 -13.15 7.20 -10.24
N LYS A 51 -14.10 6.99 -11.16
CA LYS A 51 -15.45 7.58 -11.12
C LYS A 51 -16.36 7.03 -10.01
N TYR A 52 -16.00 5.92 -9.36
CA TYR A 52 -16.83 5.25 -8.36
C TYR A 52 -16.58 5.74 -6.94
N THR A 53 -15.54 6.53 -6.68
CA THR A 53 -15.19 7.00 -5.34
C THR A 53 -14.39 8.30 -5.37
N SER A 54 -14.50 9.09 -4.30
CA SER A 54 -13.63 10.24 -4.05
C SER A 54 -12.42 9.90 -3.16
N LEU A 55 -12.37 8.69 -2.60
CA LEU A 55 -11.27 8.25 -1.75
C LEU A 55 -9.94 8.23 -2.52
N PRO A 56 -8.82 8.59 -1.90
CA PRO A 56 -7.52 8.48 -2.52
C PRO A 56 -7.21 7.04 -2.95
N PHE A 57 -6.60 6.89 -4.13
CA PHE A 57 -6.04 5.64 -4.62
C PHE A 57 -4.57 5.54 -4.22
N ASP A 58 -4.27 4.59 -3.38
CA ASP A 58 -2.93 4.19 -2.99
C ASP A 58 -2.49 3.00 -3.84
N VAL A 59 -1.66 3.28 -4.85
CA VAL A 59 -1.30 2.33 -5.89
C VAL A 59 0.09 1.76 -5.62
N HIS A 60 0.12 0.49 -5.25
CA HIS A 60 1.33 -0.27 -4.96
C HIS A 60 1.79 -1.05 -6.18
N LEU A 61 2.93 -0.65 -6.74
CA LEU A 61 3.47 -1.18 -7.98
C LEU A 61 4.50 -2.30 -7.73
N MET A 62 4.06 -3.54 -7.83
CA MET A 62 4.88 -4.75 -7.84
C MET A 62 5.16 -5.16 -9.29
N ILE A 63 5.82 -4.27 -10.04
CA ILE A 63 6.14 -4.42 -11.47
C ILE A 63 7.58 -4.01 -11.76
N SER A 64 8.22 -4.60 -12.77
CA SER A 64 9.59 -4.29 -13.13
C SER A 64 9.79 -4.34 -14.66
N PRO A 65 10.47 -3.33 -15.25
CA PRO A 65 10.98 -2.08 -14.66
C PRO A 65 9.83 -1.07 -14.42
N VAL A 66 9.75 -0.51 -13.20
CA VAL A 66 8.62 0.33 -12.79
C VAL A 66 8.60 1.70 -13.47
N ASP A 67 9.76 2.25 -13.81
CA ASP A 67 9.90 3.61 -14.33
C ASP A 67 9.11 3.87 -15.62
N ASN A 68 8.91 2.83 -16.43
CA ASN A 68 8.18 2.92 -17.68
C ASN A 68 6.68 3.21 -17.48
N PHE A 69 6.12 2.86 -16.30
CA PHE A 69 4.69 2.87 -16.04
C PHE A 69 4.23 3.96 -15.05
N ILE A 70 5.16 4.68 -14.38
CA ILE A 70 4.82 5.72 -13.41
C ILE A 70 3.84 6.74 -13.99
N LYS A 71 4.06 7.18 -15.24
CA LYS A 71 3.17 8.11 -15.93
C LYS A 71 1.76 7.55 -16.07
N ASP A 72 1.64 6.33 -16.55
CA ASP A 72 0.35 5.72 -16.86
C ASP A 72 -0.51 5.55 -15.59
N PHE A 73 0.11 5.15 -14.46
CA PHE A 73 -0.59 5.05 -13.19
C PHE A 73 -0.95 6.42 -12.59
N ALA A 74 -0.10 7.42 -12.76
CA ALA A 74 -0.39 8.78 -12.33
C ALA A 74 -1.59 9.36 -13.09
N GLU A 75 -1.66 9.17 -14.42
CA GLU A 75 -2.75 9.60 -15.29
C GLU A 75 -4.02 8.77 -15.09
N ALA A 76 -3.90 7.50 -14.70
CA ALA A 76 -5.03 6.64 -14.35
C ALA A 76 -5.77 7.06 -13.06
N GLY A 77 -5.19 7.98 -12.28
CA GLY A 77 -5.85 8.55 -11.10
C GLY A 77 -5.29 8.06 -9.77
N ALA A 78 -4.08 7.50 -9.74
CA ALA A 78 -3.36 7.26 -8.49
C ALA A 78 -3.15 8.58 -7.74
N ASP A 79 -3.31 8.58 -6.42
CA ASP A 79 -2.99 9.71 -5.54
C ASP A 79 -1.64 9.49 -4.84
N ILE A 80 -1.36 8.24 -4.51
CA ILE A 80 -0.08 7.76 -3.99
C ILE A 80 0.42 6.69 -4.96
N ILE A 81 1.70 6.72 -5.31
CA ILE A 81 2.37 5.68 -6.09
C ILE A 81 3.53 5.15 -5.26
N THR A 82 3.42 3.88 -4.88
CA THR A 82 4.41 3.18 -4.06
C THR A 82 5.16 2.18 -4.92
N ILE A 83 6.49 2.26 -4.92
CA ILE A 83 7.39 1.42 -5.72
C ILE A 83 8.38 0.68 -4.84
N HIS A 84 8.93 -0.43 -5.33
CA HIS A 84 10.01 -1.16 -4.69
C HIS A 84 11.38 -0.66 -5.15
N PRO A 85 12.39 -0.53 -4.26
CA PRO A 85 13.76 -0.19 -4.65
C PRO A 85 14.35 -1.17 -5.66
N GLU A 86 13.90 -2.42 -5.62
CA GLU A 86 14.36 -3.49 -6.52
C GLU A 86 13.79 -3.37 -7.95
N ALA A 87 12.75 -2.57 -8.14
CA ALA A 87 12.06 -2.40 -9.42
C ALA A 87 12.64 -1.27 -10.30
N THR A 88 13.63 -0.52 -9.79
CA THR A 88 14.27 0.59 -10.49
C THR A 88 15.78 0.60 -10.33
N ASN A 89 16.47 1.19 -11.29
CA ASN A 89 17.93 1.38 -11.24
C ASN A 89 18.33 2.73 -10.61
N ASP A 90 17.41 3.68 -10.50
CA ASP A 90 17.64 5.01 -9.93
C ASP A 90 16.42 5.45 -9.09
N LEU A 91 16.44 5.05 -7.82
CA LEU A 91 15.35 5.30 -6.88
C LEU A 91 15.03 6.79 -6.72
N VAL A 92 16.06 7.65 -6.69
CA VAL A 92 15.88 9.11 -6.53
C VAL A 92 15.18 9.69 -7.74
N ASN A 93 15.55 9.26 -8.94
CA ASN A 93 14.91 9.73 -10.17
C ASN A 93 13.46 9.23 -10.28
N SER A 94 13.19 7.98 -9.88
CA SER A 94 11.82 7.42 -9.83
C SER A 94 10.93 8.23 -8.87
N ILE A 95 11.43 8.57 -7.68
CA ILE A 95 10.72 9.43 -6.71
C ILE A 95 10.42 10.80 -7.33
N LYS A 96 11.41 11.45 -7.95
CA LYS A 96 11.23 12.74 -8.63
C LYS A 96 10.19 12.65 -9.75
N LYS A 97 10.22 11.56 -10.52
CA LYS A 97 9.27 11.30 -11.60
C LYS A 97 7.84 11.17 -11.06
N ILE A 98 7.60 10.42 -9.98
CA ILE A 98 6.28 10.34 -9.33
C ILE A 98 5.81 11.74 -8.92
N LYS A 99 6.66 12.50 -8.24
CA LYS A 99 6.33 13.85 -7.77
C LYS A 99 6.10 14.86 -8.89
N SER A 100 6.73 14.68 -10.06
CA SER A 100 6.51 15.55 -11.23
C SER A 100 5.08 15.47 -11.78
N TYR A 101 4.36 14.39 -11.48
CA TYR A 101 2.92 14.23 -11.78
C TYR A 101 2.01 14.71 -10.63
N ASN A 102 2.53 15.44 -9.63
CA ASN A 102 1.82 15.89 -8.44
C ASN A 102 1.21 14.74 -7.63
N LYS A 103 1.90 13.59 -7.59
CA LYS A 103 1.51 12.42 -6.79
C LYS A 103 2.40 12.29 -5.57
N LYS A 104 1.86 11.70 -4.50
CA LYS A 104 2.66 11.29 -3.34
C LYS A 104 3.53 10.10 -3.74
N ALA A 105 4.78 10.12 -3.32
CA ALA A 105 5.73 9.03 -3.58
C ALA A 105 5.88 8.15 -2.35
N GLY A 106 5.64 6.85 -2.53
CA GLY A 106 5.87 5.81 -1.54
C GLY A 106 7.00 4.86 -1.94
N ILE A 107 7.70 4.31 -0.95
CA ILE A 107 8.69 3.24 -1.15
C ILE A 107 8.28 2.03 -0.33
N SER A 108 8.19 0.87 -0.97
CA SER A 108 7.86 -0.41 -0.35
C SER A 108 9.12 -1.21 -0.03
N LEU A 109 9.18 -1.79 1.16
CA LEU A 109 10.27 -2.68 1.60
C LEU A 109 9.73 -4.09 1.82
N ASN A 110 10.26 -5.05 1.05
CA ASN A 110 10.00 -6.48 1.27
C ASN A 110 10.53 -6.94 2.63
N PRO A 111 10.06 -8.09 3.17
CA PRO A 111 10.55 -8.61 4.44
C PRO A 111 12.08 -8.73 4.52
N GLU A 112 12.73 -9.10 3.43
CA GLU A 112 14.19 -9.25 3.35
C GLU A 112 14.94 -7.97 2.97
N THR A 113 14.25 -6.94 2.45
CA THR A 113 14.89 -5.68 2.04
C THR A 113 15.30 -4.86 3.25
N SER A 114 16.56 -4.47 3.31
CA SER A 114 17.09 -3.65 4.41
C SER A 114 16.45 -2.27 4.45
N VAL A 115 16.21 -1.76 5.67
CA VAL A 115 15.66 -0.43 5.91
C VAL A 115 16.58 0.69 5.41
N GLU A 116 17.89 0.45 5.33
CA GLU A 116 18.88 1.40 4.81
C GLU A 116 18.57 1.86 3.38
N LYS A 117 17.89 1.02 2.58
CA LYS A 117 17.48 1.38 1.22
C LYS A 117 16.58 2.62 1.18
N VAL A 118 15.80 2.87 2.23
CA VAL A 118 14.89 4.00 2.29
C VAL A 118 15.40 5.16 3.15
N LEU A 119 16.29 4.91 4.12
CA LEU A 119 16.80 5.95 5.03
C LEU A 119 17.48 7.11 4.29
N THR A 120 18.13 6.83 3.17
CA THR A 120 18.83 7.83 2.33
C THR A 120 17.89 8.74 1.56
N VAL A 121 16.64 8.32 1.35
CA VAL A 121 15.62 9.05 0.58
C VAL A 121 14.39 9.42 1.42
N LEU A 122 14.43 9.16 2.73
CA LEU A 122 13.28 9.30 3.63
C LEU A 122 12.68 10.71 3.63
N ASN A 123 13.51 11.74 3.45
CA ASN A 123 13.09 13.14 3.35
C ASN A 123 12.51 13.53 1.98
N LEU A 124 12.59 12.65 1.00
CA LEU A 124 12.08 12.88 -0.37
C LEU A 124 10.71 12.25 -0.59
N ILE A 125 10.26 11.37 0.30
CA ILE A 125 9.06 10.54 0.13
C ILE A 125 7.97 10.89 1.13
N ASP A 126 6.75 10.53 0.78
CA ASP A 126 5.56 10.80 1.59
C ASP A 126 5.13 9.56 2.40
N LEU A 127 5.57 8.37 1.98
CA LEU A 127 5.14 7.09 2.53
C LEU A 127 6.28 6.06 2.49
N VAL A 128 6.38 5.23 3.54
CA VAL A 128 7.12 3.96 3.51
C VAL A 128 6.14 2.84 3.79
N LEU A 129 6.00 1.93 2.83
CA LEU A 129 5.20 0.71 2.96
C LEU A 129 6.10 -0.44 3.45
N ILE A 130 5.75 -1.05 4.56
CA ILE A 130 6.42 -2.26 5.07
C ILE A 130 5.58 -3.48 4.68
N MET A 131 6.14 -4.33 3.83
CA MET A 131 5.55 -5.62 3.53
C MET A 131 5.76 -6.56 4.71
N SER A 132 4.67 -7.02 5.31
CA SER A 132 4.66 -8.02 6.38
C SER A 132 4.33 -9.43 5.88
N VAL A 133 4.41 -9.62 4.58
CA VAL A 133 4.39 -10.90 3.85
C VAL A 133 5.31 -10.78 2.63
N ASN A 134 5.67 -11.89 2.00
CA ASN A 134 6.28 -11.82 0.67
C ASN A 134 5.21 -11.41 -0.35
N PRO A 135 5.41 -10.33 -1.12
CA PRO A 135 4.39 -9.83 -2.04
C PRO A 135 4.03 -10.85 -3.13
N GLY A 136 2.79 -10.77 -3.65
CA GLY A 136 2.30 -11.62 -4.73
C GLY A 136 0.92 -12.22 -4.50
N PHE A 137 0.56 -12.58 -3.28
CA PHE A 137 -0.74 -13.21 -2.98
C PHE A 137 -1.34 -12.69 -1.67
N GLY A 138 -2.67 -12.58 -1.65
CA GLY A 138 -3.41 -12.27 -0.43
C GLY A 138 -3.54 -13.47 0.51
N GLY A 139 -3.95 -13.21 1.77
CA GLY A 139 -4.25 -14.25 2.76
C GLY A 139 -3.04 -14.94 3.38
N GLN A 140 -1.84 -14.38 3.23
CA GLN A 140 -0.62 -14.89 3.85
C GLN A 140 -0.55 -14.56 5.36
N LYS A 141 0.31 -15.30 6.07
CA LYS A 141 0.54 -15.11 7.49
C LYS A 141 1.45 -13.91 7.74
N PHE A 142 1.07 -13.06 8.69
CA PHE A 142 1.81 -11.89 9.12
C PHE A 142 3.22 -12.25 9.66
N ILE A 143 4.24 -11.57 9.16
CA ILE A 143 5.65 -11.70 9.60
C ILE A 143 5.93 -10.62 10.63
N LYS A 144 5.90 -11.00 11.92
CA LYS A 144 6.01 -10.05 13.05
C LYS A 144 7.36 -9.32 13.10
N GLU A 145 8.40 -9.94 12.63
CA GLU A 145 9.77 -9.41 12.62
C GLU A 145 9.89 -8.12 11.79
N THR A 146 8.99 -7.91 10.82
CA THR A 146 8.97 -6.68 10.01
C THR A 146 8.64 -5.43 10.82
N LEU A 147 8.04 -5.59 12.01
CA LEU A 147 7.77 -4.48 12.93
C LEU A 147 9.04 -3.81 13.46
N GLU A 148 10.19 -4.49 13.45
CA GLU A 148 11.47 -3.86 13.82
C GLU A 148 11.85 -2.76 12.82
N LYS A 149 11.53 -2.95 11.52
CA LYS A 149 11.72 -1.89 10.52
C LYS A 149 10.82 -0.68 10.79
N VAL A 150 9.56 -0.94 11.20
CA VAL A 150 8.62 0.12 11.59
C VAL A 150 9.21 0.97 12.72
N LYS A 151 9.73 0.34 13.78
CA LYS A 151 10.33 1.05 14.92
C LYS A 151 11.54 1.89 14.53
N ILE A 152 12.41 1.34 13.66
CA ILE A 152 13.59 2.07 13.16
C ILE A 152 13.13 3.30 12.36
N LEU A 153 12.19 3.12 11.43
CA LEU A 153 11.64 4.20 10.62
C LEU A 153 10.96 5.26 11.47
N LYS A 154 10.13 4.85 12.44
CA LYS A 154 9.44 5.78 13.35
C LYS A 154 10.45 6.66 14.09
N LYS A 155 11.51 6.07 14.62
CA LYS A 155 12.57 6.81 15.31
C LYS A 155 13.26 7.82 14.38
N GLU A 156 13.59 7.42 13.15
CA GLU A 156 14.24 8.32 12.18
C GLU A 156 13.33 9.45 11.72
N ILE A 157 12.05 9.16 11.46
CA ILE A 157 11.02 10.14 11.07
C ILE A 157 10.86 11.17 12.18
N ASP A 158 10.71 10.74 13.43
CA ASP A 158 10.54 11.62 14.58
C ASP A 158 11.80 12.46 14.84
N SER A 159 12.98 11.85 14.80
CA SER A 159 14.24 12.55 15.06
C SER A 159 14.54 13.66 14.05
N LYS A 160 14.08 13.47 12.80
CA LYS A 160 14.25 14.43 11.70
C LYS A 160 13.03 15.32 11.49
N ASN A 161 11.98 15.17 12.31
CA ASN A 161 10.71 15.89 12.21
C ASN A 161 10.10 15.82 10.79
N LEU A 162 10.13 14.62 10.19
CA LEU A 162 9.58 14.38 8.85
C LEU A 162 8.07 14.11 8.90
N LYS A 163 7.39 14.35 7.77
CA LYS A 163 5.95 14.08 7.61
C LYS A 163 5.66 12.74 6.94
N THR A 164 6.70 11.97 6.67
CA THR A 164 6.59 10.65 6.03
C THR A 164 5.76 9.71 6.87
N GLN A 165 4.75 9.09 6.27
CA GLN A 165 3.89 8.11 6.94
C GLN A 165 4.47 6.71 6.82
N ILE A 166 4.18 5.85 7.79
CA ILE A 166 4.52 4.43 7.76
C ILE A 166 3.23 3.65 7.52
N GLU A 167 3.24 2.86 6.47
CA GLU A 167 2.19 1.93 6.09
C GLU A 167 2.65 0.49 6.27
N ILE A 168 1.73 -0.42 6.53
CA ILE A 168 2.00 -1.85 6.62
C ILE A 168 0.97 -2.63 5.81
N ASP A 169 1.45 -3.60 5.02
CA ASP A 169 0.60 -4.52 4.24
C ASP A 169 1.08 -5.96 4.36
N GLY A 170 0.11 -6.85 4.55
CA GLY A 170 0.33 -8.30 4.54
C GLY A 170 -0.15 -9.00 5.80
N GLY A 171 -1.17 -9.84 5.66
CA GLY A 171 -1.69 -10.69 6.74
C GLY A 171 -2.28 -9.95 7.93
N ILE A 172 -2.72 -8.70 7.73
CA ILE A 172 -3.26 -7.86 8.80
C ILE A 172 -4.67 -8.33 9.21
N ASN A 173 -4.82 -8.61 10.50
CA ASN A 173 -6.08 -8.92 11.17
C ASN A 173 -6.31 -7.98 12.38
N PHE A 174 -7.40 -8.19 13.12
CA PHE A 174 -7.77 -7.31 14.25
C PHE A 174 -6.73 -7.31 15.39
N GLU A 175 -6.06 -8.44 15.61
CA GLU A 175 -5.07 -8.61 16.70
C GLU A 175 -3.74 -7.93 16.33
N ASN A 176 -3.18 -8.24 15.14
CA ASN A 176 -1.88 -7.71 14.75
C ASN A 176 -1.93 -6.25 14.30
N ALA A 177 -3.10 -5.75 13.88
CA ALA A 177 -3.33 -4.33 13.61
C ALA A 177 -3.00 -3.45 14.83
N LYS A 178 -3.38 -3.90 16.03
CA LYS A 178 -3.06 -3.20 17.28
C LYS A 178 -1.55 -3.13 17.53
N ILE A 179 -0.87 -4.26 17.39
CA ILE A 179 0.59 -4.35 17.57
C ILE A 179 1.31 -3.47 16.54
N ALA A 180 0.83 -3.43 15.30
CA ALA A 180 1.39 -2.57 14.25
C ALA A 180 1.24 -1.07 14.59
N LYS A 181 0.09 -0.64 15.08
CA LYS A 181 -0.14 0.74 15.55
C LYS A 181 0.77 1.12 16.72
N GLU A 182 0.90 0.23 17.71
CA GLU A 182 1.79 0.42 18.86
C GLU A 182 3.26 0.55 18.42
N ALA A 183 3.66 -0.12 17.33
CA ALA A 183 4.99 0.01 16.75
C ALA A 183 5.22 1.33 16.02
N GLY A 184 4.15 2.08 15.67
CA GLY A 184 4.23 3.39 15.02
C GLY A 184 3.68 3.46 13.59
N VAL A 185 2.91 2.46 13.15
CA VAL A 185 2.24 2.46 11.85
C VAL A 185 1.13 3.50 11.82
N ASN A 186 1.05 4.28 10.74
CA ASN A 186 0.02 5.29 10.49
C ASN A 186 -1.13 4.75 9.62
N ILE A 187 -0.82 3.89 8.65
CA ILE A 187 -1.76 3.36 7.66
C ILE A 187 -1.69 1.83 7.70
N ILE A 188 -2.84 1.20 7.83
CA ILE A 188 -2.99 -0.25 7.83
C ILE A 188 -3.69 -0.67 6.55
N VAL A 189 -3.03 -1.52 5.76
CA VAL A 189 -3.63 -2.21 4.62
C VAL A 189 -4.15 -3.57 5.07
N SER A 190 -5.39 -3.86 4.74
CA SER A 190 -5.99 -5.17 5.01
C SER A 190 -6.97 -5.53 3.90
N GLY A 191 -6.84 -6.75 3.40
CA GLY A 191 -7.72 -7.31 2.37
C GLY A 191 -8.66 -8.34 2.99
N THR A 192 -8.18 -9.56 3.16
CA THR A 192 -8.98 -10.73 3.60
C THR A 192 -9.82 -10.44 4.85
N THR A 193 -9.25 -9.77 5.86
CA THR A 193 -9.96 -9.43 7.10
C THR A 193 -11.15 -8.52 6.84
N ILE A 194 -10.99 -7.52 5.97
CA ILE A 194 -12.08 -6.59 5.65
C ILE A 194 -13.19 -7.29 4.88
N PHE A 195 -12.86 -8.10 3.88
CA PHE A 195 -13.84 -8.69 2.97
C PHE A 195 -14.48 -9.99 3.46
N LYS A 196 -13.84 -10.74 4.39
CA LYS A 196 -14.31 -12.08 4.77
C LYS A 196 -14.73 -12.22 6.24
N GLU A 197 -14.09 -11.48 7.16
CA GLU A 197 -14.43 -11.61 8.58
C GLU A 197 -15.82 -11.05 8.88
N ASN A 198 -16.42 -11.52 9.98
CA ASN A 198 -17.77 -11.13 10.40
C ASN A 198 -18.82 -11.25 9.27
N GLY A 199 -18.70 -12.27 8.40
CA GLY A 199 -19.62 -12.47 7.28
C GLY A 199 -19.50 -11.41 6.18
N GLY A 200 -18.36 -10.72 6.07
CA GLY A 200 -18.12 -9.66 5.09
C GLY A 200 -18.74 -8.30 5.45
N ASP A 201 -19.04 -8.06 6.73
CA ASP A 201 -19.49 -6.74 7.18
C ASP A 201 -18.33 -5.72 7.11
N LEU A 202 -18.21 -5.06 5.96
CA LEU A 202 -17.14 -4.10 5.66
C LEU A 202 -17.04 -2.99 6.71
N LYS A 203 -18.20 -2.43 7.11
CA LYS A 203 -18.25 -1.32 8.07
C LYS A 203 -17.73 -1.73 9.44
N LYS A 204 -18.19 -2.86 9.94
CA LYS A 204 -17.75 -3.43 11.22
C LYS A 204 -16.26 -3.77 11.17
N ASN A 205 -15.79 -4.42 10.10
CA ASN A 205 -14.41 -4.85 9.95
C ASN A 205 -13.44 -3.64 9.87
N ILE A 206 -13.78 -2.62 9.08
CA ILE A 206 -12.99 -1.39 9.00
C ILE A 206 -12.96 -0.68 10.36
N GLN A 207 -14.10 -0.59 11.06
CA GLN A 207 -14.15 0.03 12.38
C GLN A 207 -13.28 -0.72 13.41
N LEU A 208 -13.36 -2.05 13.45
CA LEU A 208 -12.52 -2.86 14.34
C LEU A 208 -11.03 -2.68 14.07
N LEU A 209 -10.62 -2.62 12.79
CA LEU A 209 -9.24 -2.32 12.43
C LEU A 209 -8.80 -0.90 12.84
N LYS A 210 -9.71 0.08 12.83
CA LYS A 210 -9.41 1.46 13.24
C LYS A 210 -9.30 1.64 14.75
N THR A 211 -10.10 0.94 15.54
CA THR A 211 -10.25 1.16 16.99
C THR A 211 -9.52 0.15 17.85
N GLY A 212 -9.16 -1.02 17.29
CA GLY A 212 -8.51 -2.15 17.97
C GLY A 212 -7.06 -1.96 18.34
#